data_5a61c56b10537a541cbe3de59008c828
#
_entry.id   5a61c56b10537a541cbe3de59008c828
#
_cell.length_a   1.000
_cell.length_b   1.000
_cell.length_c   1.000
_cell.angle_alpha   90.00
_cell.angle_beta   90.00
_cell.angle_gamma   90.00
#
_symmetry.space_group_name_H-M   'P 1'
#
loop_
_entity.id
_entity.type
_entity.pdbx_description
1 polymer ?
#
loop_
_entity_poly.entity_id
_entity_poly.type
_entity_poly.pdbx_seq_one_letter_code
_entity_poly.pdbx_strand_id
1 'polypeptide(L)'
;MTIDEIRDLLKEIKYPGFSRDIVSFGIVKDIRSEKDKVEVDLNVTSPSEETRGEIKSQVEAVLTKSGGFSTVEVTISGGSQATPQQKPAEAPVPAISLSNVKHTIAVASGKGGVGKSTVAANLAAGLAQKGHKVGLLDLDIYGPSLPIIMGVNERPVMTAEKKLVPLEKHGLKLMSFGFLSGNDTPVIWRGPMVSRMTEQFFTDVIWGELDYLIMDLPPGTGDIQLTLTQRLRLAGAIIVTTPQDMALSDVRKGADMFGKVNTPLLGVVENMSGYVLRGIIRDSDNQPISNATISIPGMDRSNEVKSSDDGQFTLEVDLFKRGG
;
A
#
# COMPACT_ATOMS: atom_id res chain seq x y z
N MET A 1 -19.67 -14.37 -41.73
CA MET A 1 -18.40 -14.40 -40.99
C MET A 1 -18.55 -15.14 -39.67
N THR A 2 -17.55 -15.93 -39.29
CA THR A 2 -17.52 -16.61 -37.99
C THR A 2 -17.05 -15.67 -36.88
N ILE A 3 -17.36 -16.02 -35.64
CA ILE A 3 -16.89 -15.21 -34.47
C ILE A 3 -15.38 -15.11 -34.43
N ASP A 4 -14.66 -16.15 -34.84
CA ASP A 4 -13.20 -16.14 -34.85
C ASP A 4 -12.63 -15.22 -35.94
N GLU A 5 -13.23 -15.17 -37.11
CA GLU A 5 -12.87 -14.22 -38.18
C GLU A 5 -13.10 -12.76 -37.74
N ILE A 6 -14.22 -12.50 -37.02
CA ILE A 6 -14.48 -11.17 -36.47
C ILE A 6 -13.43 -10.81 -35.41
N ARG A 7 -13.05 -11.75 -34.54
CA ARG A 7 -12.04 -11.54 -33.51
C ARG A 7 -10.67 -11.25 -34.11
N ASP A 8 -10.30 -11.90 -35.21
CA ASP A 8 -9.05 -11.65 -35.91
C ASP A 8 -9.01 -10.26 -36.56
N LEU A 9 -10.12 -9.80 -37.16
CA LEU A 9 -10.22 -8.43 -37.65
C LEU A 9 -10.08 -7.39 -36.51
N LEU A 10 -10.62 -7.65 -35.33
CA LEU A 10 -10.51 -6.76 -34.19
C LEU A 10 -9.08 -6.69 -33.60
N LYS A 11 -8.19 -7.66 -33.88
CA LYS A 11 -6.76 -7.59 -33.53
C LYS A 11 -5.98 -6.54 -34.32
N GLU A 12 -6.50 -6.04 -35.43
CA GLU A 12 -5.87 -4.95 -36.17
C GLU A 12 -5.98 -3.60 -35.45
N ILE A 13 -6.94 -3.48 -34.53
CA ILE A 13 -7.21 -2.25 -33.80
C ILE A 13 -6.33 -2.17 -32.55
N LYS A 14 -5.45 -1.17 -32.49
CA LYS A 14 -4.60 -0.91 -31.34
C LYS A 14 -5.30 -0.03 -30.31
N TYR A 15 -5.05 -0.31 -29.04
CA TYR A 15 -5.54 0.57 -27.99
C TYR A 15 -4.81 1.92 -28.02
N PRO A 16 -5.52 3.07 -28.03
CA PRO A 16 -4.88 4.39 -28.08
C PRO A 16 -3.80 4.56 -27.00
N GLY A 17 -2.59 4.92 -27.44
CA GLY A 17 -1.43 5.09 -26.57
C GLY A 17 -0.67 3.80 -26.21
N PHE A 18 -1.03 2.64 -26.76
CA PHE A 18 -0.35 1.37 -26.52
C PHE A 18 -0.04 0.62 -27.81
N SER A 19 0.94 -0.28 -27.77
CA SER A 19 1.33 -1.13 -28.90
C SER A 19 0.48 -2.42 -29.03
N ARG A 20 -0.38 -2.70 -28.03
CA ARG A 20 -1.23 -3.90 -27.98
C ARG A 20 -2.59 -3.66 -28.64
N ASP A 21 -3.15 -4.71 -29.27
CA ASP A 21 -4.50 -4.69 -29.84
C ASP A 21 -5.59 -4.83 -28.77
N ILE A 22 -6.82 -4.44 -29.12
CA ILE A 22 -7.97 -4.40 -28.19
C ILE A 22 -8.42 -5.80 -27.73
N VAL A 23 -8.15 -6.86 -28.51
CA VAL A 23 -8.49 -8.25 -28.16
C VAL A 23 -7.51 -8.76 -27.12
N SER A 24 -6.21 -8.60 -27.36
CA SER A 24 -5.15 -8.98 -26.42
C SER A 24 -5.15 -8.15 -25.12
N PHE A 25 -5.75 -6.97 -25.15
CA PHE A 25 -5.98 -6.13 -23.98
C PHE A 25 -7.19 -6.59 -23.14
N GLY A 26 -8.00 -7.55 -23.66
CA GLY A 26 -9.18 -8.06 -22.95
C GLY A 26 -10.37 -7.11 -22.97
N ILE A 27 -10.41 -6.15 -23.91
CA ILE A 27 -11.48 -5.15 -24.03
C ILE A 27 -12.71 -5.74 -24.71
N VAL A 28 -12.54 -6.67 -25.63
CA VAL A 28 -13.63 -7.38 -26.29
C VAL A 28 -14.22 -8.41 -25.32
N LYS A 29 -15.43 -8.11 -24.81
CA LYS A 29 -16.12 -8.93 -23.82
C LYS A 29 -16.94 -10.05 -24.46
N ASP A 30 -17.74 -9.70 -25.48
CA ASP A 30 -18.61 -10.63 -26.16
C ASP A 30 -18.78 -10.22 -27.63
N ILE A 31 -18.97 -11.21 -28.50
CA ILE A 31 -19.23 -11.02 -29.93
C ILE A 31 -20.40 -11.92 -30.31
N ARG A 32 -21.48 -11.35 -30.85
CA ARG A 32 -22.63 -12.06 -31.36
C ARG A 32 -22.80 -11.74 -32.84
N SER A 33 -23.00 -12.75 -33.66
CA SER A 33 -23.18 -12.60 -35.10
C SER A 33 -24.42 -13.38 -35.54
N GLU A 34 -25.41 -12.69 -36.08
CA GLU A 34 -26.63 -13.28 -36.67
C GLU A 34 -26.79 -12.79 -38.08
N LYS A 35 -26.73 -13.72 -39.06
CA LYS A 35 -26.86 -13.48 -40.50
C LYS A 35 -26.21 -12.19 -41.01
N ASP A 36 -26.91 -11.05 -40.95
CA ASP A 36 -26.45 -9.75 -41.45
C ASP A 36 -26.18 -8.72 -40.34
N LYS A 37 -26.26 -9.13 -39.08
CA LYS A 37 -26.03 -8.27 -37.91
C LYS A 37 -24.86 -8.77 -37.08
N VAL A 38 -24.00 -7.86 -36.64
CA VAL A 38 -22.96 -8.14 -35.66
C VAL A 38 -23.09 -7.19 -34.45
N GLU A 39 -23.05 -7.76 -33.26
CA GLU A 39 -23.03 -7.04 -32.00
C GLU A 39 -21.68 -7.31 -31.30
N VAL A 40 -20.99 -6.27 -30.90
CA VAL A 40 -19.72 -6.36 -30.19
C VAL A 40 -19.82 -5.58 -28.87
N ASP A 41 -19.67 -6.30 -27.78
CA ASP A 41 -19.62 -5.72 -26.44
C ASP A 41 -18.15 -5.44 -26.03
N LEU A 42 -17.84 -4.17 -25.82
CA LEU A 42 -16.52 -3.71 -25.38
C LEU A 42 -16.56 -3.28 -23.90
N ASN A 43 -15.59 -3.73 -23.12
CA ASN A 43 -15.38 -3.28 -21.74
C ASN A 43 -14.19 -2.32 -21.70
N VAL A 44 -14.43 -1.03 -21.90
CA VAL A 44 -13.39 0.00 -21.91
C VAL A 44 -13.38 0.73 -20.57
N THR A 45 -12.41 0.44 -19.72
CA THR A 45 -12.22 1.04 -18.37
C THR A 45 -11.60 2.43 -18.39
N SER A 46 -11.33 3.01 -19.57
CA SER A 46 -10.74 4.36 -19.67
C SER A 46 -11.72 5.44 -19.16
N PRO A 47 -11.25 6.40 -18.32
CA PRO A 47 -12.07 7.54 -17.88
C PRO A 47 -12.31 8.56 -19.01
N SER A 48 -11.50 8.54 -20.10
CA SER A 48 -11.61 9.49 -21.21
C SER A 48 -12.73 9.07 -22.16
N GLU A 49 -13.69 9.96 -22.34
CA GLU A 49 -14.81 9.79 -23.28
C GLU A 49 -14.32 9.81 -24.74
N GLU A 50 -13.25 10.56 -25.02
CA GLU A 50 -12.59 10.66 -26.31
C GLU A 50 -11.98 9.32 -26.74
N THR A 51 -11.24 8.67 -25.84
CA THR A 51 -10.66 7.33 -26.08
C THR A 51 -11.73 6.26 -26.33
N ARG A 52 -12.87 6.34 -25.63
CA ARG A 52 -13.99 5.41 -25.83
C ARG A 52 -14.65 5.62 -27.18
N GLY A 53 -14.87 6.87 -27.56
CA GLY A 53 -15.42 7.23 -28.87
C GLY A 53 -14.52 6.79 -30.02
N GLU A 54 -13.20 6.94 -29.85
CA GLU A 54 -12.21 6.53 -30.86
C GLU A 54 -12.20 5.01 -31.07
N ILE A 55 -12.16 4.22 -29.98
CA ILE A 55 -12.21 2.74 -30.07
C ILE A 55 -13.52 2.27 -30.72
N LYS A 56 -14.66 2.85 -30.32
CA LYS A 56 -15.97 2.53 -30.90
C LYS A 56 -15.97 2.78 -32.39
N SER A 57 -15.55 3.95 -32.84
CA SER A 57 -15.51 4.34 -34.25
C SER A 57 -14.56 3.45 -35.05
N GLN A 58 -13.42 3.05 -34.50
CA GLN A 58 -12.50 2.12 -35.18
C GLN A 58 -13.10 0.73 -35.36
N VAL A 59 -13.80 0.20 -34.34
CA VAL A 59 -14.44 -1.11 -34.39
C VAL A 59 -15.58 -1.09 -35.42
N GLU A 60 -16.44 -0.06 -35.42
CA GLU A 60 -17.51 0.11 -36.40
C GLU A 60 -16.94 0.24 -37.83
N ALA A 61 -15.86 1.00 -38.01
CA ALA A 61 -15.24 1.17 -39.33
C ALA A 61 -14.64 -0.13 -39.88
N VAL A 62 -13.92 -0.90 -39.06
CA VAL A 62 -13.31 -2.18 -39.45
C VAL A 62 -14.39 -3.21 -39.83
N LEU A 63 -15.42 -3.35 -39.02
CA LEU A 63 -16.49 -4.31 -39.26
C LEU A 63 -17.38 -3.92 -40.45
N THR A 64 -17.66 -2.65 -40.66
CA THR A 64 -18.40 -2.16 -41.83
C THR A 64 -17.59 -2.35 -43.11
N LYS A 65 -16.27 -2.09 -43.06
CA LYS A 65 -15.37 -2.25 -44.22
C LYS A 65 -15.19 -3.71 -44.65
N SER A 66 -15.33 -4.65 -43.73
CA SER A 66 -15.24 -6.08 -44.02
C SER A 66 -16.36 -6.60 -44.98
N GLY A 67 -17.43 -5.83 -45.18
CA GLY A 67 -18.50 -6.10 -46.10
C GLY A 67 -19.40 -7.31 -45.74
N GLY A 68 -19.25 -7.85 -44.53
CA GLY A 68 -19.94 -9.04 -44.06
C GLY A 68 -21.28 -8.81 -43.34
N PHE A 69 -21.56 -7.52 -42.97
CA PHE A 69 -22.73 -7.17 -42.17
C PHE A 69 -23.43 -5.92 -42.68
N SER A 70 -24.75 -5.94 -42.68
CA SER A 70 -25.60 -4.77 -43.00
C SER A 70 -25.87 -3.92 -41.76
N THR A 71 -25.70 -4.48 -40.57
CA THR A 71 -25.86 -3.76 -39.29
C THR A 71 -24.73 -4.12 -38.32
N VAL A 72 -23.99 -3.12 -37.89
CA VAL A 72 -22.91 -3.23 -36.88
C VAL A 72 -23.36 -2.46 -35.65
N GLU A 73 -23.45 -3.12 -34.52
CA GLU A 73 -23.83 -2.52 -33.24
C GLU A 73 -22.70 -2.72 -32.25
N VAL A 74 -22.08 -1.62 -31.78
CA VAL A 74 -20.97 -1.65 -30.82
C VAL A 74 -21.43 -1.01 -29.53
N THR A 75 -21.50 -1.83 -28.49
CA THR A 75 -21.87 -1.41 -27.15
C THR A 75 -20.60 -1.29 -26.28
N ILE A 76 -20.41 -0.14 -25.65
CA ILE A 76 -19.32 0.05 -24.69
C ILE A 76 -19.90 -0.12 -23.29
N SER A 77 -19.61 -1.24 -22.66
CA SER A 77 -19.82 -1.46 -21.23
C SER A 77 -18.51 -1.14 -20.49
N GLY A 78 -18.48 -0.07 -19.71
CA GLY A 78 -17.25 0.31 -18.98
C GLY A 78 -17.07 1.81 -18.76
N GLY A 79 -18.01 2.60 -19.14
CA GLY A 79 -18.07 4.04 -18.85
C GLY A 79 -19.44 4.36 -18.29
N SER A 80 -19.69 4.11 -17.05
CA SER A 80 -20.89 4.62 -16.40
C SER A 80 -20.90 6.15 -16.45
N GLN A 81 -21.60 6.72 -17.44
CA GLN A 81 -22.53 7.76 -17.06
C GLN A 81 -23.67 7.09 -16.28
N ALA A 82 -23.45 6.87 -14.99
CA ALA A 82 -24.55 6.83 -14.08
C ALA A 82 -25.14 8.25 -14.09
N THR A 83 -26.27 8.49 -14.80
CA THR A 83 -27.36 9.25 -14.18
C THR A 83 -27.32 8.87 -12.71
N PRO A 84 -27.49 9.81 -11.75
CA PRO A 84 -27.52 9.45 -10.33
C PRO A 84 -28.82 8.65 -10.05
N GLN A 85 -28.94 7.45 -10.58
CA GLN A 85 -29.57 6.39 -9.85
C GLN A 85 -28.61 6.12 -8.70
N GLN A 86 -29.00 6.67 -7.54
CA GLN A 86 -28.50 6.19 -6.26
C GLN A 86 -28.36 4.66 -6.43
N LYS A 87 -27.08 4.16 -6.55
CA LYS A 87 -26.79 2.82 -6.09
C LYS A 87 -27.55 2.71 -4.77
N PRO A 88 -28.35 1.66 -4.55
CA PRO A 88 -28.83 1.40 -3.21
C PRO A 88 -27.56 1.56 -2.38
N ALA A 89 -27.55 2.52 -1.46
CA ALA A 89 -26.43 2.74 -0.57
C ALA A 89 -26.06 1.33 -0.11
N GLU A 90 -24.88 0.84 -0.50
CA GLU A 90 -24.36 -0.39 0.08
C GLU A 90 -24.56 -0.17 1.56
N ALA A 91 -25.40 -1.01 2.15
CA ALA A 91 -25.76 -0.87 3.56
C ALA A 91 -24.41 -0.66 4.27
N PRO A 92 -24.26 0.39 5.07
CA PRO A 92 -22.96 0.77 5.60
C PRO A 92 -22.35 -0.50 6.17
N VAL A 93 -21.25 -0.94 5.55
CA VAL A 93 -20.55 -2.16 5.99
C VAL A 93 -20.32 -1.95 7.46
N PRO A 94 -20.86 -2.79 8.36
CA PRO A 94 -20.84 -2.50 9.77
C PRO A 94 -19.40 -2.25 10.19
N ALA A 95 -19.15 -1.06 10.71
CA ALA A 95 -17.82 -0.67 11.16
C ALA A 95 -17.43 -1.64 12.29
N ILE A 96 -16.27 -2.25 12.15
CA ILE A 96 -15.70 -3.11 13.18
C ILE A 96 -15.32 -2.21 14.35
N SER A 97 -16.00 -2.38 15.46
CA SER A 97 -15.70 -1.65 16.69
C SER A 97 -14.82 -2.50 17.59
N LEU A 98 -13.63 -2.01 17.86
CA LEU A 98 -12.74 -2.54 18.89
C LEU A 98 -13.08 -1.86 20.21
N SER A 99 -14.17 -2.27 20.85
CA SER A 99 -14.74 -1.60 22.04
C SER A 99 -13.76 -1.45 23.21
N ASN A 100 -12.75 -2.32 23.27
CA ASN A 100 -11.75 -2.33 24.35
C ASN A 100 -10.44 -1.61 23.96
N VAL A 101 -10.41 -0.94 22.81
CA VAL A 101 -9.25 -0.18 22.33
C VAL A 101 -9.63 1.29 22.25
N LYS A 102 -8.91 2.16 22.99
CA LYS A 102 -9.22 3.60 23.01
C LYS A 102 -8.89 4.28 21.68
N HIS A 103 -7.69 3.97 21.14
CA HIS A 103 -7.19 4.62 19.93
C HIS A 103 -6.59 3.59 18.97
N THR A 104 -7.10 3.52 17.75
CA THR A 104 -6.54 2.73 16.65
C THR A 104 -5.79 3.66 15.71
N ILE A 105 -4.49 3.44 15.52
CA ILE A 105 -3.63 4.27 14.66
C ILE A 105 -3.09 3.41 13.53
N ALA A 106 -3.32 3.84 12.30
CA ALA A 106 -2.76 3.20 11.12
C ALA A 106 -1.38 3.77 10.78
N VAL A 107 -0.43 2.89 10.45
CA VAL A 107 0.86 3.24 9.86
C VAL A 107 0.87 2.73 8.44
N ALA A 108 0.95 3.64 7.48
CA ALA A 108 0.83 3.38 6.05
C ALA A 108 2.04 3.88 5.27
N SER A 109 2.21 3.38 4.05
CA SER A 109 3.21 3.90 3.12
C SER A 109 2.73 3.76 1.69
N GLY A 110 3.11 4.66 0.81
CA GLY A 110 2.78 4.61 -0.61
C GLY A 110 3.54 3.53 -1.38
N LYS A 111 4.71 3.10 -0.88
CA LYS A 111 5.54 2.03 -1.48
C LYS A 111 6.18 1.16 -0.40
N GLY A 112 6.66 -0.02 -0.81
CA GLY A 112 7.44 -0.91 0.06
C GLY A 112 8.87 -0.39 0.29
N GLY A 113 9.52 -0.87 1.35
CA GLY A 113 10.93 -0.61 1.62
C GLY A 113 11.25 0.75 2.25
N VAL A 114 10.26 1.54 2.68
CA VAL A 114 10.46 2.84 3.33
C VAL A 114 10.67 2.75 4.84
N GLY A 115 10.64 1.55 5.42
CA GLY A 115 10.76 1.33 6.86
C GLY A 115 9.46 1.46 7.64
N LYS A 116 8.29 1.33 6.99
CA LYS A 116 6.96 1.43 7.60
C LYS A 116 6.82 0.57 8.87
N SER A 117 7.11 -0.72 8.76
CA SER A 117 6.99 -1.68 9.87
C SER A 117 7.96 -1.38 11.01
N THR A 118 9.17 -0.90 10.69
CA THR A 118 10.13 -0.44 11.70
C THR A 118 9.59 0.78 12.46
N VAL A 119 9.00 1.74 11.76
CA VAL A 119 8.37 2.91 12.39
C VAL A 119 7.17 2.48 13.25
N ALA A 120 6.32 1.58 12.76
CA ALA A 120 5.18 1.06 13.52
C ALA A 120 5.61 0.37 14.83
N ALA A 121 6.64 -0.48 14.74
CA ALA A 121 7.20 -1.19 15.91
C ALA A 121 7.81 -0.23 16.93
N ASN A 122 8.60 0.76 16.48
CA ASN A 122 9.21 1.75 17.37
C ASN A 122 8.18 2.69 17.99
N LEU A 123 7.13 3.07 17.26
CA LEU A 123 6.03 3.86 17.80
C LEU A 123 5.31 3.09 18.91
N ALA A 124 4.98 1.83 18.66
CA ALA A 124 4.34 0.97 19.65
C ALA A 124 5.22 0.80 20.91
N ALA A 125 6.50 0.50 20.73
CA ALA A 125 7.45 0.37 21.83
C ALA A 125 7.62 1.67 22.62
N GLY A 126 7.71 2.82 21.94
CA GLY A 126 7.82 4.13 22.59
C GLY A 126 6.59 4.48 23.42
N LEU A 127 5.38 4.12 22.97
CA LEU A 127 4.14 4.29 23.74
C LEU A 127 4.11 3.35 24.96
N ALA A 128 4.53 2.10 24.79
CA ALA A 128 4.62 1.16 25.91
C ALA A 128 5.63 1.61 26.98
N GLN A 129 6.80 2.15 26.58
CA GLN A 129 7.78 2.73 27.50
C GLN A 129 7.23 3.92 28.29
N LYS A 130 6.23 4.62 27.75
CA LYS A 130 5.51 5.71 28.45
C LYS A 130 4.40 5.19 29.38
N GLY A 131 4.26 3.88 29.54
CA GLY A 131 3.30 3.26 30.45
C GLY A 131 1.93 2.99 29.85
N HIS A 132 1.74 3.15 28.53
CA HIS A 132 0.47 2.83 27.87
C HIS A 132 0.34 1.33 27.57
N LYS A 133 -0.88 0.82 27.61
CA LYS A 133 -1.20 -0.54 27.14
C LYS A 133 -1.31 -0.52 25.61
N VAL A 134 -0.38 -1.19 24.92
CA VAL A 134 -0.26 -1.08 23.47
C VAL A 134 -0.30 -2.45 22.80
N GLY A 135 -1.09 -2.54 21.73
CA GLY A 135 -1.08 -3.63 20.77
C GLY A 135 -0.41 -3.20 19.46
N LEU A 136 0.25 -4.14 18.80
CA LEU A 136 0.83 -3.96 17.47
C LEU A 136 0.33 -5.08 16.57
N LEU A 137 -0.37 -4.71 15.49
CA LEU A 137 -0.98 -5.60 14.52
C LEU A 137 -0.34 -5.39 13.15
N ASP A 138 0.33 -6.43 12.63
CA ASP A 138 0.90 -6.44 11.29
C ASP A 138 -0.09 -7.06 10.30
N LEU A 139 -0.55 -6.25 9.37
CA LEU A 139 -1.51 -6.60 8.32
C LEU A 139 -0.86 -6.81 6.95
N ASP A 140 0.48 -6.78 6.87
CA ASP A 140 1.20 -7.07 5.62
C ASP A 140 1.28 -8.58 5.38
N ILE A 141 0.36 -9.08 4.57
CA ILE A 141 0.23 -10.52 4.28
C ILE A 141 1.35 -11.03 3.39
N TYR A 142 1.83 -10.18 2.50
CA TYR A 142 2.83 -10.57 1.50
C TYR A 142 4.26 -10.50 2.01
N GLY A 143 4.50 -9.71 3.04
CA GLY A 143 5.81 -9.54 3.65
C GLY A 143 5.74 -9.26 5.15
N PRO A 144 5.12 -10.16 5.94
CA PRO A 144 4.97 -9.92 7.38
C PRO A 144 6.36 -9.84 8.03
N SER A 145 6.69 -8.68 8.57
CA SER A 145 8.02 -8.40 9.13
C SER A 145 8.05 -8.40 10.65
N LEU A 146 6.89 -8.36 11.29
CA LEU A 146 6.79 -8.28 12.75
C LEU A 146 7.48 -9.43 13.50
N PRO A 147 7.40 -10.70 13.06
CA PRO A 147 8.11 -11.80 13.70
C PRO A 147 9.62 -11.56 13.79
N ILE A 148 10.20 -11.04 12.71
CA ILE A 148 11.64 -10.76 12.60
C ILE A 148 12.00 -9.53 13.44
N ILE A 149 11.25 -8.43 13.33
CA ILE A 149 11.52 -7.19 14.06
C ILE A 149 11.45 -7.40 15.56
N MET A 150 10.48 -8.17 16.04
CA MET A 150 10.27 -8.45 17.46
C MET A 150 11.06 -9.66 17.97
N GLY A 151 11.66 -10.45 17.07
CA GLY A 151 12.38 -11.68 17.44
C GLY A 151 11.43 -12.71 18.08
N VAL A 152 10.24 -12.90 17.51
CA VAL A 152 9.19 -13.82 18.01
C VAL A 152 8.87 -14.82 16.93
N ASN A 153 9.02 -16.11 17.23
CA ASN A 153 8.73 -17.22 16.30
C ASN A 153 7.62 -18.16 16.82
N GLU A 154 6.93 -17.73 17.86
CA GLU A 154 5.85 -18.50 18.47
C GLU A 154 4.55 -18.35 17.67
N ARG A 155 3.67 -19.35 17.79
CA ARG A 155 2.33 -19.28 17.23
C ARG A 155 1.33 -18.85 18.31
N PRO A 156 0.37 -17.97 17.99
CA PRO A 156 -0.71 -17.62 18.89
C PRO A 156 -1.51 -18.84 19.31
N VAL A 157 -1.87 -18.90 20.57
CA VAL A 157 -2.73 -19.97 21.11
C VAL A 157 -4.18 -19.64 20.78
N MET A 158 -4.94 -20.65 20.38
CA MET A 158 -6.39 -20.56 20.19
C MET A 158 -7.12 -21.10 21.42
N THR A 159 -8.09 -20.34 21.93
CA THR A 159 -8.95 -20.77 23.05
C THR A 159 -10.00 -21.79 22.58
N ALA A 160 -10.71 -22.41 23.52
CA ALA A 160 -11.82 -23.31 23.23
C ALA A 160 -12.95 -22.63 22.43
N GLU A 161 -13.14 -21.32 22.62
CA GLU A 161 -14.12 -20.48 21.90
C GLU A 161 -13.59 -19.99 20.53
N LYS A 162 -12.49 -20.55 20.05
CA LYS A 162 -11.82 -20.18 18.78
C LYS A 162 -11.33 -18.73 18.73
N LYS A 163 -10.99 -18.14 19.87
CA LYS A 163 -10.35 -16.83 19.95
C LYS A 163 -8.84 -16.98 19.95
N LEU A 164 -8.14 -15.99 19.38
CA LEU A 164 -6.68 -15.93 19.32
C LEU A 164 -6.13 -15.12 20.49
N VAL A 165 -5.20 -15.69 21.23
CA VAL A 165 -4.46 -14.99 22.28
C VAL A 165 -3.26 -14.31 21.63
N PRO A 166 -3.12 -12.98 21.70
CA PRO A 166 -1.98 -12.28 21.12
C PRO A 166 -0.69 -12.68 21.87
N LEU A 167 0.41 -12.70 21.16
CA LEU A 167 1.73 -12.92 21.78
C LEU A 167 2.14 -11.68 22.57
N GLU A 168 2.90 -11.85 23.63
CA GLU A 168 3.36 -10.72 24.46
C GLU A 168 4.88 -10.65 24.45
N LYS A 169 5.43 -9.51 24.04
CA LYS A 169 6.86 -9.23 24.09
C LYS A 169 7.12 -7.73 24.18
N HIS A 170 8.17 -7.36 24.90
CA HIS A 170 8.58 -5.96 25.12
C HIS A 170 7.45 -5.06 25.66
N GLY A 171 6.53 -5.62 26.45
CA GLY A 171 5.38 -4.88 26.98
C GLY A 171 4.29 -4.61 25.96
N LEU A 172 4.32 -5.26 24.80
CA LEU A 172 3.37 -5.14 23.70
C LEU A 172 2.57 -6.42 23.52
N LYS A 173 1.30 -6.31 23.13
CA LYS A 173 0.52 -7.41 22.56
C LYS A 173 0.72 -7.43 21.05
N LEU A 174 1.11 -8.57 20.51
CA LEU A 174 1.54 -8.72 19.12
C LEU A 174 0.64 -9.67 18.36
N MET A 175 0.24 -9.28 17.15
CA MET A 175 -0.41 -10.17 16.19
C MET A 175 0.07 -9.87 14.78
N SER A 176 0.27 -10.91 13.96
CA SER A 176 0.73 -10.80 12.58
C SER A 176 0.27 -12.00 11.77
N PHE A 177 0.06 -11.80 10.48
CA PHE A 177 -0.09 -12.91 9.53
C PHE A 177 1.12 -13.86 9.55
N GLY A 178 2.32 -13.33 9.83
CA GLY A 178 3.53 -14.13 9.95
C GLY A 178 3.51 -15.15 11.07
N PHE A 179 2.82 -14.89 12.17
CA PHE A 179 2.67 -15.85 13.26
C PHE A 179 1.72 -17.02 12.91
N LEU A 180 0.80 -16.83 11.96
CA LEU A 180 -0.16 -17.85 11.56
C LEU A 180 0.36 -18.73 10.43
N SER A 181 1.11 -18.17 9.48
CA SER A 181 1.63 -18.91 8.32
C SER A 181 2.79 -19.83 8.67
N GLY A 182 3.55 -19.53 9.73
CA GLY A 182 4.84 -20.18 10.01
C GLY A 182 5.89 -19.81 8.96
N ASN A 183 7.17 -19.87 9.35
CA ASN A 183 8.29 -19.45 8.47
C ASN A 183 8.59 -20.48 7.35
N ASP A 184 7.99 -21.69 7.40
CA ASP A 184 8.46 -22.83 6.60
C ASP A 184 7.56 -23.19 5.41
N THR A 185 6.39 -22.57 5.27
CA THR A 185 5.48 -22.94 4.17
C THR A 185 4.90 -21.70 3.51
N PRO A 186 5.14 -21.47 2.21
CA PRO A 186 4.50 -20.39 1.48
C PRO A 186 3.00 -20.67 1.41
N VAL A 187 2.23 -19.90 2.16
CA VAL A 187 0.76 -19.94 2.09
C VAL A 187 0.31 -19.06 0.94
N ILE A 188 -0.37 -19.67 -0.04
CA ILE A 188 -0.97 -18.92 -1.15
C ILE A 188 -2.26 -18.25 -0.64
N TRP A 189 -2.17 -16.99 -0.28
CA TRP A 189 -3.31 -16.19 0.15
C TRP A 189 -4.14 -15.75 -1.06
N ARG A 190 -5.42 -16.09 -1.08
CA ARG A 190 -6.38 -15.60 -2.08
C ARG A 190 -7.22 -14.47 -1.48
N GLY A 191 -7.62 -13.49 -2.30
CA GLY A 191 -8.33 -12.29 -1.84
C GLY A 191 -9.44 -12.51 -0.82
N PRO A 192 -10.40 -13.45 -1.02
CA PRO A 192 -11.45 -13.73 -0.04
C PRO A 192 -10.94 -14.27 1.30
N MET A 193 -9.85 -15.04 1.30
CA MET A 193 -9.22 -15.54 2.55
C MET A 193 -8.57 -14.39 3.31
N VAL A 194 -7.89 -13.50 2.60
CA VAL A 194 -7.25 -12.31 3.18
C VAL A 194 -8.26 -11.46 3.93
N SER A 195 -9.37 -11.12 3.28
CA SER A 195 -10.43 -10.31 3.90
C SER A 195 -11.02 -10.97 5.16
N ARG A 196 -11.26 -12.28 5.11
CA ARG A 196 -11.77 -13.04 6.26
C ARG A 196 -10.76 -13.07 7.41
N MET A 197 -9.50 -13.37 7.14
CA MET A 197 -8.45 -13.42 8.17
C MET A 197 -8.20 -12.06 8.80
N THR A 198 -8.23 -11.00 7.99
CA THR A 198 -8.12 -9.63 8.49
C THR A 198 -9.28 -9.29 9.43
N GLU A 199 -10.50 -9.68 9.09
CA GLU A 199 -11.67 -9.52 9.96
C GLU A 199 -11.49 -10.27 11.28
N GLN A 200 -10.97 -11.49 11.24
CA GLN A 200 -10.68 -12.29 12.43
C GLN A 200 -9.66 -11.62 13.36
N PHE A 201 -8.68 -10.88 12.85
CA PHE A 201 -7.75 -10.14 13.70
C PHE A 201 -8.42 -9.05 14.53
N PHE A 202 -9.54 -8.54 14.07
CA PHE A 202 -10.31 -7.55 14.82
C PHE A 202 -11.38 -8.17 15.72
N THR A 203 -11.98 -9.29 15.29
CA THR A 203 -13.11 -9.91 16.00
C THR A 203 -12.70 -11.04 16.93
N ASP A 204 -11.63 -11.76 16.60
CA ASP A 204 -11.27 -13.00 17.26
C ASP A 204 -9.99 -12.93 18.11
N VAL A 205 -9.21 -11.86 17.98
CA VAL A 205 -8.06 -11.64 18.86
C VAL A 205 -8.50 -11.04 20.20
N ILE A 206 -8.06 -11.64 21.29
CA ILE A 206 -8.32 -11.17 22.65
C ILE A 206 -7.34 -10.05 23.00
N TRP A 207 -7.56 -8.86 22.44
CA TRP A 207 -6.72 -7.70 22.71
C TRP A 207 -6.77 -7.26 24.18
N GLY A 208 -7.92 -7.48 24.85
CA GLY A 208 -8.19 -6.91 26.15
C GLY A 208 -8.26 -5.37 26.09
N GLU A 209 -8.10 -4.74 27.24
CA GLU A 209 -8.07 -3.27 27.28
C GLU A 209 -6.72 -2.73 26.75
N LEU A 210 -6.79 -1.91 25.71
CA LEU A 210 -5.64 -1.20 25.14
C LEU A 210 -5.89 0.31 25.11
N ASP A 211 -4.84 1.09 25.38
CA ASP A 211 -4.84 2.52 25.11
C ASP A 211 -4.63 2.78 23.61
N TYR A 212 -3.73 2.00 22.98
CA TYR A 212 -3.42 2.12 21.56
C TYR A 212 -3.32 0.75 20.89
N LEU A 213 -3.88 0.65 19.68
CA LEU A 213 -3.59 -0.42 18.74
C LEU A 213 -2.93 0.20 17.50
N ILE A 214 -1.64 -0.07 17.33
CA ILE A 214 -0.89 0.35 16.15
C ILE A 214 -1.05 -0.69 15.08
N MET A 215 -1.48 -0.30 13.89
CA MET A 215 -1.72 -1.18 12.76
C MET A 215 -0.72 -0.87 11.66
N ASP A 216 0.15 -1.83 11.36
CA ASP A 216 1.07 -1.79 10.23
C ASP A 216 0.35 -2.27 8.98
N LEU A 217 -0.08 -1.33 8.12
CA LEU A 217 -0.87 -1.63 6.92
C LEU A 217 0.03 -2.18 5.80
N PRO A 218 -0.51 -2.95 4.85
CA PRO A 218 0.22 -3.33 3.64
C PRO A 218 0.74 -2.09 2.90
N PRO A 219 1.86 -2.16 2.16
CA PRO A 219 2.33 -1.04 1.37
C PRO A 219 1.43 -0.72 0.17
N GLY A 220 1.46 0.53 -0.30
CA GLY A 220 0.67 1.01 -1.44
C GLY A 220 -0.59 1.77 -1.03
N THR A 221 -1.43 2.11 -1.99
CA THR A 221 -2.72 2.82 -1.82
C THR A 221 -3.87 2.05 -2.47
N GLY A 222 -3.75 0.73 -2.54
CA GLY A 222 -4.69 -0.16 -3.22
C GLY A 222 -5.95 -0.51 -2.43
N ASP A 223 -6.77 -1.35 -3.05
CA ASP A 223 -8.10 -1.73 -2.55
C ASP A 223 -8.08 -2.36 -1.15
N ILE A 224 -7.01 -3.08 -0.79
CA ILE A 224 -6.88 -3.71 0.53
C ILE A 224 -6.80 -2.64 1.62
N GLN A 225 -5.94 -1.64 1.45
CA GLN A 225 -5.83 -0.53 2.41
C GLN A 225 -7.15 0.25 2.52
N LEU A 226 -7.77 0.58 1.37
CA LEU A 226 -9.03 1.29 1.34
C LEU A 226 -10.13 0.51 2.07
N THR A 227 -10.27 -0.79 1.79
CA THR A 227 -11.25 -1.66 2.46
C THR A 227 -11.03 -1.72 3.96
N LEU A 228 -9.78 -1.85 4.41
CA LEU A 228 -9.42 -1.85 5.83
C LEU A 228 -9.80 -0.54 6.53
N THR A 229 -9.42 0.58 5.93
CA THR A 229 -9.68 1.91 6.49
C THR A 229 -11.15 2.29 6.50
N GLN A 230 -11.94 1.80 5.55
CA GLN A 230 -13.39 1.99 5.53
C GLN A 230 -14.11 1.19 6.61
N ARG A 231 -13.60 0.00 6.97
CA ARG A 231 -14.23 -0.89 7.96
C ARG A 231 -13.82 -0.59 9.40
N LEU A 232 -12.72 0.13 9.60
CA LEU A 232 -12.16 0.43 10.90
C LEU A 232 -12.37 1.90 11.26
N ARG A 233 -12.84 2.15 12.47
CA ARG A 233 -12.89 3.51 13.01
C ARG A 233 -11.49 3.88 13.51
N LEU A 234 -10.67 4.47 12.63
CA LEU A 234 -9.33 4.90 12.96
C LEU A 234 -9.35 6.23 13.72
N ALA A 235 -8.58 6.31 14.80
CA ALA A 235 -8.30 7.58 15.48
C ALA A 235 -7.40 8.49 14.63
N GLY A 236 -6.58 7.89 13.75
CA GLY A 236 -5.76 8.60 12.79
C GLY A 236 -4.78 7.71 12.04
N ALA A 237 -4.08 8.30 11.09
CA ALA A 237 -3.08 7.63 10.28
C ALA A 237 -1.75 8.38 10.27
N ILE A 238 -0.65 7.62 10.16
CA ILE A 238 0.71 8.13 9.96
C ILE A 238 1.21 7.57 8.64
N ILE A 239 1.75 8.42 7.77
CA ILE A 239 2.34 8.00 6.50
C ILE A 239 3.86 7.99 6.64
N VAL A 240 4.49 6.86 6.33
CA VAL A 240 5.95 6.72 6.28
C VAL A 240 6.41 6.82 4.84
N THR A 241 7.41 7.63 4.60
CA THR A 241 7.99 7.89 3.29
C THR A 241 9.50 8.03 3.37
N THR A 242 10.11 8.19 2.22
CA THR A 242 11.53 8.59 2.05
C THR A 242 11.57 9.86 1.19
N PRO A 243 12.64 10.65 1.20
CA PRO A 243 12.68 11.97 0.55
C PRO A 243 12.74 11.95 -0.99
N GLN A 244 12.76 10.76 -1.63
CA GLN A 244 12.76 10.69 -3.09
C GLN A 244 11.42 11.19 -3.67
N ASP A 245 11.48 11.92 -4.80
CA ASP A 245 10.32 12.52 -5.46
C ASP A 245 9.18 11.52 -5.77
N MET A 246 9.53 10.31 -6.19
CA MET A 246 8.55 9.24 -6.42
C MET A 246 7.80 8.85 -5.15
N ALA A 247 8.49 8.81 -4.00
CA ALA A 247 7.88 8.49 -2.72
C ALA A 247 6.91 9.61 -2.26
N LEU A 248 7.26 10.87 -2.50
CA LEU A 248 6.40 12.00 -2.17
C LEU A 248 5.11 12.02 -3.00
N SER A 249 5.15 11.60 -4.27
CA SER A 249 3.94 11.42 -5.08
C SER A 249 2.98 10.40 -4.44
N ASP A 250 3.52 9.30 -3.91
CA ASP A 250 2.70 8.28 -3.28
C ASP A 250 2.17 8.70 -1.91
N VAL A 251 2.87 9.59 -1.18
CA VAL A 251 2.35 10.22 0.05
C VAL A 251 1.07 11.00 -0.22
N ARG A 252 1.02 11.77 -1.30
CA ARG A 252 -0.19 12.53 -1.69
C ARG A 252 -1.37 11.60 -1.93
N LYS A 253 -1.17 10.51 -2.67
CA LYS A 253 -2.21 9.49 -2.91
C LYS A 253 -2.69 8.85 -1.60
N GLY A 254 -1.75 8.56 -0.68
CA GLY A 254 -2.07 8.03 0.64
C GLY A 254 -2.89 9.02 1.47
N ALA A 255 -2.52 10.30 1.50
CA ALA A 255 -3.24 11.35 2.19
C ALA A 255 -4.66 11.53 1.63
N ASP A 256 -4.81 11.53 0.30
CA ASP A 256 -6.11 11.60 -0.38
C ASP A 256 -6.99 10.40 -0.03
N MET A 257 -6.41 9.21 0.06
CA MET A 257 -7.13 8.00 0.46
C MET A 257 -7.69 8.12 1.88
N PHE A 258 -6.87 8.54 2.85
CA PHE A 258 -7.32 8.74 4.23
C PHE A 258 -8.36 9.87 4.34
N GLY A 259 -8.21 10.93 3.54
CA GLY A 259 -9.21 12.00 3.44
C GLY A 259 -10.58 11.50 2.97
N LYS A 260 -10.61 10.63 1.95
CA LYS A 260 -11.85 10.02 1.43
C LYS A 260 -12.59 9.15 2.44
N VAL A 261 -11.90 8.56 3.40
CA VAL A 261 -12.48 7.73 4.46
C VAL A 261 -12.62 8.49 5.79
N ASN A 262 -12.48 9.82 5.78
CA ASN A 262 -12.58 10.69 6.95
C ASN A 262 -11.64 10.27 8.12
N THR A 263 -10.47 9.72 7.80
CA THR A 263 -9.45 9.38 8.78
C THR A 263 -8.46 10.54 8.92
N PRO A 264 -8.29 11.13 10.12
CA PRO A 264 -7.32 12.21 10.32
C PRO A 264 -5.89 11.76 10.02
N LEU A 265 -5.15 12.57 9.27
CA LEU A 265 -3.71 12.36 9.11
C LEU A 265 -2.99 13.00 10.31
N LEU A 266 -2.37 12.18 11.15
CA LEU A 266 -1.65 12.61 12.34
C LEU A 266 -0.27 13.20 12.01
N GLY A 267 0.34 12.71 10.92
CA GLY A 267 1.62 13.20 10.48
C GLY A 267 2.26 12.34 9.38
N VAL A 268 3.40 12.79 8.92
CA VAL A 268 4.26 12.09 7.97
C VAL A 268 5.62 11.87 8.62
N VAL A 269 6.14 10.65 8.51
CA VAL A 269 7.50 10.30 8.94
C VAL A 269 8.35 10.19 7.69
N GLU A 270 9.23 11.15 7.47
CA GLU A 270 10.27 11.07 6.46
C GLU A 270 11.44 10.27 7.02
N ASN A 271 11.60 9.05 6.53
CA ASN A 271 12.61 8.11 6.98
C ASN A 271 13.76 8.04 5.95
N MET A 272 14.94 7.64 6.39
CA MET A 272 16.12 7.51 5.54
C MET A 272 16.53 8.84 4.86
N SER A 273 16.23 9.96 5.50
CA SER A 273 16.54 11.30 4.97
C SER A 273 17.97 11.73 5.28
N GLY A 274 18.59 11.12 6.26
CA GLY A 274 19.97 11.41 6.64
C GLY A 274 20.54 10.36 7.59
N TYR A 275 21.77 10.54 7.97
CA TYR A 275 22.43 9.74 9.00
C TYR A 275 23.39 10.60 9.83
N VAL A 276 23.67 10.13 11.03
CA VAL A 276 24.60 10.78 11.95
C VAL A 276 25.82 9.88 12.09
N LEU A 277 26.97 10.38 11.65
CA LEU A 277 28.26 9.75 11.89
C LEU A 277 28.82 10.21 13.22
N ARG A 278 29.17 9.26 14.06
CA ARG A 278 29.88 9.54 15.33
C ARG A 278 31.15 8.72 15.39
N GLY A 279 32.20 9.30 15.88
CA GLY A 279 33.47 8.60 16.02
C GLY A 279 34.46 9.34 16.90
N ILE A 280 35.62 8.74 17.02
CA ILE A 280 36.76 9.32 17.70
C ILE A 280 37.94 9.27 16.73
N ILE A 281 38.59 10.41 16.52
CA ILE A 281 39.80 10.50 15.73
C ILE A 281 40.98 10.26 16.66
N ARG A 282 41.86 9.33 16.27
CA ARG A 282 43.06 8.97 17.02
C ARG A 282 44.28 8.94 16.10
N ASP A 283 45.44 9.21 16.64
CA ASP A 283 46.72 9.04 15.94
C ASP A 283 47.21 7.58 15.96
N SER A 284 48.39 7.33 15.38
CA SER A 284 49.05 6.01 15.36
C SER A 284 49.35 5.44 16.74
N ASP A 285 49.49 6.30 17.73
CA ASP A 285 49.78 5.95 19.13
C ASP A 285 48.50 5.85 19.98
N ASN A 286 47.34 5.81 19.30
CA ASN A 286 46.01 5.69 19.89
C ASN A 286 45.59 6.88 20.77
N GLN A 287 46.26 8.05 20.62
CA GLN A 287 45.89 9.28 21.34
C GLN A 287 44.81 10.05 20.58
N PRO A 288 43.87 10.69 21.29
CA PRO A 288 42.82 11.49 20.63
C PRO A 288 43.42 12.70 19.92
N ILE A 289 42.93 12.99 18.70
CA ILE A 289 43.32 14.18 17.94
C ILE A 289 42.23 15.23 18.08
N SER A 290 42.57 16.36 18.69
CA SER A 290 41.71 17.52 18.78
C SER A 290 41.74 18.34 17.51
N ASN A 291 40.61 19.02 17.20
CA ASN A 291 40.48 19.97 16.10
C ASN A 291 40.79 19.41 14.71
N ALA A 292 40.70 18.08 14.53
CA ALA A 292 40.76 17.45 13.23
C ALA A 292 39.48 17.77 12.43
N THR A 293 39.64 18.14 11.16
CA THR A 293 38.51 18.39 10.28
C THR A 293 37.99 17.08 9.69
N ILE A 294 36.74 16.79 9.88
CA ILE A 294 36.04 15.62 9.33
C ILE A 294 35.07 16.11 8.23
N SER A 295 35.25 15.58 7.02
CA SER A 295 34.41 15.90 5.89
C SER A 295 34.10 14.64 5.08
N ILE A 296 33.01 14.67 4.29
CA ILE A 296 32.68 13.60 3.35
C ILE A 296 33.01 14.05 1.95
N PRO A 297 33.88 13.32 1.21
CA PRO A 297 34.20 13.66 -0.18
C PRO A 297 32.94 13.77 -1.05
N GLY A 298 32.81 14.87 -1.79
CA GLY A 298 31.67 15.10 -2.68
C GLY A 298 30.44 15.78 -2.03
N MET A 299 30.50 16.08 -0.75
CA MET A 299 29.51 16.92 -0.06
C MET A 299 29.98 18.35 0.11
N ASP A 300 29.01 19.27 0.30
CA ASP A 300 29.30 20.67 0.55
C ASP A 300 30.09 20.84 1.87
N ARG A 301 31.03 21.79 1.90
CA ARG A 301 31.84 22.12 3.07
C ARG A 301 31.03 22.57 4.30
N SER A 302 29.76 22.94 4.12
CA SER A 302 28.84 23.23 5.23
C SER A 302 28.62 22.02 6.16
N ASN A 303 28.99 20.82 5.74
CA ASN A 303 28.91 19.59 6.50
C ASN A 303 30.24 19.17 7.15
N GLU A 304 31.24 20.06 7.17
CA GLU A 304 32.49 19.79 7.88
C GLU A 304 32.30 20.02 9.38
N VAL A 305 32.81 19.10 10.20
CA VAL A 305 32.86 19.24 11.66
C VAL A 305 34.29 19.04 12.16
N LYS A 306 34.57 19.55 13.33
CA LYS A 306 35.87 19.37 14.00
C LYS A 306 35.74 18.45 15.18
N SER A 307 36.75 17.63 15.41
CA SER A 307 36.82 16.82 16.63
C SER A 307 37.07 17.70 17.86
N SER A 308 36.47 17.29 18.96
CA SER A 308 36.69 17.86 20.31
C SER A 308 38.06 17.50 20.88
N ASP A 309 38.38 17.99 22.07
CA ASP A 309 39.68 17.76 22.71
C ASP A 309 39.93 16.28 23.03
N ASP A 310 38.88 15.48 23.19
CA ASP A 310 38.95 14.04 23.36
C ASP A 310 38.85 13.27 22.02
N GLY A 311 38.99 14.00 20.90
CA GLY A 311 38.94 13.45 19.55
C GLY A 311 37.55 13.08 19.05
N GLN A 312 36.47 13.26 19.81
CA GLN A 312 35.13 12.89 19.42
C GLN A 312 34.57 13.84 18.35
N PHE A 313 33.74 13.32 17.46
CA PHE A 313 32.98 14.11 16.48
C PHE A 313 31.58 13.56 16.31
N THR A 314 30.68 14.44 15.93
CA THR A 314 29.34 14.10 15.41
C THR A 314 29.13 14.89 14.13
N LEU A 315 28.92 14.17 13.02
CA LEU A 315 28.66 14.75 11.70
C LEU A 315 27.25 14.33 11.28
N GLU A 316 26.37 15.30 11.13
CA GLU A 316 25.03 15.07 10.59
C GLU A 316 25.06 15.19 9.07
N VAL A 317 24.57 14.16 8.39
CA VAL A 317 24.59 14.06 6.95
C VAL A 317 23.17 14.01 6.44
N ASP A 318 22.74 15.07 5.79
CA ASP A 318 21.50 15.09 5.01
C ASP A 318 21.81 14.59 3.60
N LEU A 319 21.28 13.41 3.24
CA LEU A 319 21.53 12.77 1.95
C LEU A 319 20.80 13.45 0.78
N PHE A 320 19.85 14.32 1.08
CA PHE A 320 18.91 14.87 0.10
C PHE A 320 18.83 16.40 0.12
N LYS A 321 19.74 17.06 0.85
CA LYS A 321 19.86 18.50 0.79
C LYS A 321 20.25 18.90 -0.64
N ARG A 322 19.26 19.31 -1.43
CA ARG A 322 19.49 19.88 -2.77
C ARG A 322 20.27 21.18 -2.53
N GLY A 323 21.47 21.26 -3.06
CA GLY A 323 22.19 22.52 -3.15
C GLY A 323 21.26 23.53 -3.84
N GLY A 324 20.99 24.64 -3.16
CA GLY A 324 20.23 25.75 -3.69
C GLY A 324 20.94 26.42 -4.86
#